data_845cf5183315298218f73b21ecbb4521
#
_entry.id   845cf5183315298218f73b21ecbb4521
#
_cell.length_a   1.000
_cell.length_b   1.000
_cell.length_c   1.000
_cell.angle_alpha   90.00
_cell.angle_beta   90.00
_cell.angle_gamma   90.00
#
_symmetry.space_group_name_H-M   'P 1'
#
loop_
_entity.id
_entity.type
_entity.pdbx_description
1 polymer ?
#
loop_
_entity_poly.entity_id
_entity_poly.type
_entity_poly.pdbx_seq_one_letter_code
_entity_poly.pdbx_strand_id
1 'polypeptide(L)' 'MAHFAKLGKGNVVLTVEVVHNNVATSEQAGIDFLNKIHNTNDVWKQTSYNTRQGVHILGGTP' A
#
# COMPACT_ATOMS: atom_id res chain seq x y z
N MET A 1 -5.76 6.49 8.22
CA MET A 1 -5.18 5.21 7.86
C MET A 1 -4.28 5.36 6.68
N ALA A 2 -3.30 4.55 6.61
CA ALA A 2 -2.35 4.59 5.50
C ALA A 2 -2.65 3.47 4.53
N HIS A 3 -2.56 3.74 3.24
CA HIS A 3 -2.84 2.75 2.21
C HIS A 3 -1.55 2.40 1.51
N PHE A 4 -1.33 1.11 1.29
CA PHE A 4 -0.11 0.65 0.63
C PHE A 4 -0.46 -0.25 -0.54
N ALA A 5 0.14 0.01 -1.66
CA ALA A 5 -0.06 -0.80 -2.86
C ALA A 5 1.06 -1.81 -2.96
N LYS A 6 0.72 -3.08 -3.13
CA LYS A 6 1.71 -4.11 -3.35
C LYS A 6 1.99 -4.18 -4.84
N LEU A 7 3.25 -4.07 -5.22
CA LEU A 7 3.62 -4.02 -6.61
C LEU A 7 4.19 -5.33 -7.08
N GLY A 8 3.76 -5.73 -8.25
CA GLY A 8 4.31 -6.90 -8.88
C GLY A 8 5.29 -6.51 -9.95
N LYS A 9 5.60 -7.45 -10.84
CA LYS A 9 6.55 -7.26 -11.86
C LYS A 9 6.12 -6.11 -12.74
N GLY A 10 7.00 -5.23 -13.06
CA GLY A 10 6.69 -4.09 -13.92
C GLY A 10 5.89 -3.04 -13.18
N ASN A 11 5.93 -3.03 -11.87
CA ASN A 11 5.24 -2.06 -11.04
C ASN A 11 3.71 -2.13 -11.18
N VAL A 12 3.21 -3.28 -11.50
CA VAL A 12 1.78 -3.46 -11.59
C VAL A 12 1.22 -3.59 -10.17
N VAL A 13 0.16 -2.88 -9.85
CA VAL A 13 -0.45 -2.97 -8.54
C VAL A 13 -1.23 -4.26 -8.41
N LEU A 14 -0.86 -5.08 -7.48
CA LEU A 14 -1.53 -6.35 -7.25
C LEU A 14 -2.65 -6.22 -6.24
N THR A 15 -2.46 -5.43 -5.24
CA THR A 15 -3.48 -5.25 -4.22
C THR A 15 -3.18 -3.99 -3.43
N VAL A 16 -4.14 -3.52 -2.67
CA VAL A 16 -3.93 -2.37 -1.80
C VAL A 16 -4.37 -2.78 -0.41
N GLU A 17 -3.56 -2.50 0.57
CA GLU A 17 -3.87 -2.83 1.95
C GLU A 17 -3.82 -1.59 2.83
N VAL A 18 -4.58 -1.61 3.90
CA VAL A 18 -4.70 -0.47 4.78
C VAL A 18 -4.02 -0.79 6.10
N VAL A 19 -3.22 0.13 6.59
CA VAL A 19 -2.52 -0.05 7.86
C VAL A 19 -2.88 1.14 8.76
N HIS A 20 -3.15 0.85 10.02
CA HIS A 20 -3.49 1.89 10.96
C HIS A 20 -2.34 2.88 11.13
N ASN A 21 -2.67 4.14 11.36
CA ASN A 21 -1.64 5.15 11.48
C ASN A 21 -0.68 4.91 12.64
N ASN A 22 -1.15 4.30 13.70
CA ASN A 22 -0.25 4.06 14.82
C ASN A 22 0.75 2.95 14.52
N VAL A 23 0.59 2.24 13.45
CA VAL A 23 1.55 1.23 13.01
C VAL A 23 2.36 1.83 11.88
N ALA A 24 1.71 2.49 10.94
CA ALA A 24 2.39 3.10 9.83
C ALA A 24 2.81 4.51 10.21
N THR A 25 3.72 4.62 11.17
CA THR A 25 4.21 5.90 11.61
C THR A 25 5.14 6.50 10.56
N SER A 26 5.61 5.70 9.64
CA SER A 26 6.35 6.16 8.48
C SER A 26 6.05 5.17 7.37
N GLU A 27 6.42 5.48 6.15
CA GLU A 27 6.20 4.56 5.04
C GLU A 27 6.95 3.26 5.30
N GLN A 28 8.18 3.35 5.73
CA GLN A 28 8.97 2.16 5.94
C GLN A 28 8.39 1.30 7.08
N ALA A 29 7.87 1.93 8.12
CA ALA A 29 7.28 1.18 9.22
C ALA A 29 6.06 0.40 8.74
N GLY A 30 5.26 1.00 7.88
CA GLY A 30 4.10 0.31 7.34
C GLY A 30 4.50 -0.85 6.44
N ILE A 31 5.52 -0.65 5.62
CA ILE A 31 6.00 -1.69 4.73
C ILE A 31 6.55 -2.87 5.55
N ASP A 32 7.32 -2.57 6.59
CA ASP A 32 7.89 -3.62 7.42
C ASP A 32 6.77 -4.41 8.11
N PHE A 33 5.74 -3.73 8.54
CA PHE A 33 4.64 -4.40 9.19
C PHE A 33 3.94 -5.35 8.21
N LEU A 34 3.68 -4.88 6.98
CA LEU A 34 2.99 -5.70 6.00
C LEU A 34 3.82 -6.93 5.61
N ASN A 35 5.10 -6.74 5.40
CA ASN A 35 5.94 -7.87 5.06
C ASN A 35 6.06 -8.86 6.23
N LYS A 36 5.92 -8.34 7.45
CA LYS A 36 6.02 -9.22 8.58
C LYS A 36 4.76 -10.05 8.71
N ILE A 37 3.58 -9.45 8.60
CA ILE A 37 2.36 -10.21 8.77
C ILE A 37 2.13 -11.17 7.62
N HIS A 38 2.62 -10.85 6.42
CA HIS A 38 2.47 -11.74 5.29
C HIS A 38 3.66 -12.69 5.18
N ASN A 39 4.69 -12.45 5.96
CA ASN A 39 5.90 -13.26 5.94
C ASN A 39 6.51 -13.25 4.55
N THR A 40 6.64 -12.09 3.94
CA THR A 40 7.16 -11.95 2.60
C THR A 40 8.11 -10.78 2.51
N ASN A 41 8.64 -10.58 1.33
CA ASN A 41 9.50 -9.46 1.06
C ASN A 41 8.96 -8.75 -0.15
N ASP A 42 7.70 -8.42 -0.11
CA ASP A 42 7.06 -7.78 -1.25
C ASP A 42 7.44 -6.31 -1.34
N VAL A 43 7.24 -5.74 -2.50
CA VAL A 43 7.49 -4.34 -2.72
C VAL A 43 6.19 -3.61 -2.48
N TRP A 44 6.17 -2.69 -1.56
CA TRP A 44 4.99 -1.92 -1.23
C TRP A 44 5.27 -0.44 -1.41
N LYS A 45 4.24 0.30 -1.77
CA LYS A 45 4.39 1.73 -1.92
C LYS A 45 3.20 2.39 -1.26
N GLN A 46 3.45 3.37 -0.42
CA GLN A 46 2.37 4.09 0.23
C GLN A 46 1.68 4.95 -0.82
N THR A 47 0.36 4.96 -0.82
CA THR A 47 -0.39 5.65 -1.82
C THR A 47 -1.44 6.53 -1.18
N SER A 48 -1.84 7.58 -1.84
CA SER A 48 -2.84 8.44 -1.41
C SER A 48 -4.10 7.96 -1.96
N TYR A 49 -4.91 7.29 -1.24
CA TYR A 49 -6.08 6.68 -1.77
C TYR A 49 -7.28 7.45 -1.38
N ASN A 50 -7.84 8.18 -2.26
CA ASN A 50 -8.93 8.92 -1.98
C ASN A 50 -10.03 8.33 -2.52
N THR A 51 -10.51 7.43 -2.04
CA THR A 51 -11.49 6.67 -2.57
C THR A 51 -12.72 7.15 -2.95
N ARG A 52 -13.13 8.19 -2.76
CA ARG A 52 -14.32 8.56 -3.13
C ARG A 52 -14.74 8.06 -4.37
N GLN A 53 -14.16 8.17 -5.31
CA GLN A 53 -14.60 7.75 -6.53
C GLN A 53 -14.04 6.51 -6.83
N GLY A 54 -13.23 6.10 -6.28
CA GLY A 54 -12.74 4.82 -6.51
C GLY A 54 -12.16 4.77 -7.79
N VAL A 55 -12.50 5.49 -8.56
CA VAL A 55 -12.10 5.41 -9.80
C VAL A 55 -10.74 5.57 -9.98
N HIS A 56 -10.24 6.38 -9.55
CA HIS A 56 -9.01 6.54 -9.95
C HIS A 56 -8.04 5.69 -9.43
N ILE A 57 -8.44 4.80 -8.88
CA ILE A 57 -7.62 3.91 -8.38
C ILE A 57 -6.89 3.45 -9.47
N LEU A 58 -7.45 3.33 -10.45
CA LEU A 58 -6.87 2.79 -11.49
C LEU A 58 -5.94 3.63 -11.94
N GLY A 59 -6.26 4.44 -12.28
CA GLY A 59 -5.44 5.13 -12.88
C GLY A 59 -4.66 5.77 -11.99
N GLY A 60 -5.00 6.05 -11.31
CA GLY A 60 -4.38 6.67 -10.68
C GLY A 60 -3.61 6.56 -9.81
N THR A 61 -3.54 6.34 -9.37
CA THR A 61 -2.92 6.23 -8.66
C THR A 61 -2.47 6.68 -8.08
N PRO A 62 -2.32 6.82 -7.55
CA PRO A 62 -2.01 7.24 -6.77
C PRO A 62 -1.33 7.71 -6.59
#